data_5f84f278209b72b77b6099c8d064656d
#
_entry.id   5f84f278209b72b77b6099c8d064656d
#
_cell.length_a   1.000
_cell.length_b   1.000
_cell.length_c   1.000
_cell.angle_alpha   90.00
_cell.angle_beta   90.00
_cell.angle_gamma   90.00
#
_symmetry.space_group_name_H-M   'P 1'
#
loop_
_entity.id
_entity.type
_entity.pdbx_description
1 polymer ?
#
loop_
_entity_poly.entity_id
_entity_poly.type
_entity_poly.pdbx_seq_one_letter_code
_entity_poly.pdbx_strand_id
1 'polypeptide(L)' 'MKINLWYSEPQKLWRWTLTDDQRPKIKQESGQQSDLRVAMNDIANTVEYLISGV' A
#
# COMPACT_ATOMS: atom_id res chain seq x y z
N MET A 1 0.83 -9.95 6.58
CA MET A 1 0.82 -8.74 5.74
C MET A 1 0.80 -7.51 6.61
N LYS A 2 1.61 -6.53 6.29
CA LYS A 2 1.73 -5.32 7.08
C LYS A 2 1.48 -4.10 6.19
N ILE A 3 0.60 -3.21 6.63
CA ILE A 3 0.21 -2.03 5.88
C ILE A 3 0.46 -0.80 6.74
N ASN A 4 1.13 0.20 6.16
CA ASN A 4 1.33 1.49 6.79
C ASN A 4 0.76 2.57 5.88
N LEU A 5 0.04 3.52 6.47
CA LEU A 5 -0.56 4.64 5.75
C LEU A 5 -0.38 5.89 6.60
N TRP A 6 0.17 6.95 6.00
CA TRP A 6 0.38 8.19 6.73
C TRP A 6 0.32 9.38 5.79
N TYR A 7 0.11 10.57 6.36
CA TYR A 7 0.09 11.80 5.61
C TYR A 7 1.47 12.48 5.69
N SER A 8 2.05 12.78 4.54
CA SER A 8 3.32 13.47 4.45
C SER A 8 3.06 14.96 4.28
N GLU A 9 3.24 15.73 5.35
CA GLU A 9 2.98 17.15 5.32
C GLU A 9 3.88 17.93 4.35
N PRO A 10 5.19 17.67 4.31
CA PRO A 10 6.04 18.40 3.37
C PRO A 10 5.62 18.21 1.91
N GLN A 11 5.10 17.06 1.58
CA GLN A 11 4.71 16.74 0.21
C GLN A 11 3.21 16.91 -0.03
N LYS A 12 2.44 17.06 1.06
CA LYS A 12 0.97 17.13 1.02
C LYS A 12 0.39 15.95 0.29
N LEU A 13 0.92 14.77 0.59
CA LEU A 13 0.51 13.51 -0.03
C LEU A 13 0.26 12.46 1.02
N TRP A 14 -0.70 11.58 0.77
CA TRP A 14 -0.89 10.37 1.52
C TRP A 14 0.04 9.31 0.96
N ARG A 15 0.88 8.76 1.82
CA ARG A 15 1.85 7.74 1.41
C ARG A 15 1.54 6.43 2.11
N TRP A 16 1.82 5.34 1.44
CA TRP A 16 1.57 4.04 2.01
C TRP A 16 2.65 3.06 1.61
N THR A 17 2.84 2.06 2.46
CA THR A 17 3.70 0.93 2.17
C THR A 17 2.97 -0.35 2.56
N LEU A 18 3.27 -1.42 1.86
CA LEU A 18 2.67 -2.71 2.10
C LEU A 18 3.74 -3.77 1.98
N THR A 19 3.82 -4.66 2.98
CA THR A 19 4.78 -5.74 2.99
C THR A 19 4.05 -7.06 3.18
N ASP A 20 4.23 -7.97 2.25
CA ASP A 20 3.70 -9.33 2.35
C ASP A 20 4.85 -10.25 2.71
N ASP A 21 4.91 -10.66 3.97
CA ASP A 21 5.98 -11.48 4.50
C ASP A 21 5.55 -12.93 4.75
N GLN A 22 4.36 -13.32 4.29
CA GLN A 22 3.85 -14.67 4.52
C GLN A 22 4.16 -15.63 3.39
N ARG A 23 4.85 -15.16 2.39
CA ARG A 23 5.21 -15.98 1.23
C ARG A 23 6.70 -16.30 1.28
N PRO A 24 7.16 -17.31 0.49
CA PRO A 24 8.59 -17.61 0.44
C PRO A 24 9.45 -16.41 0.06
N LYS A 25 8.89 -15.50 -0.72
CA LYS A 25 9.58 -14.26 -1.09
C LYS A 25 8.82 -13.09 -0.50
N ILE A 26 9.56 -12.19 0.14
CA ILE A 26 8.98 -10.95 0.67
C ILE A 26 8.64 -10.04 -0.51
N LYS A 27 7.40 -9.58 -0.56
CA LYS A 27 6.95 -8.62 -1.55
C LYS A 27 6.62 -7.30 -0.89
N GLN A 28 7.10 -6.22 -1.48
CA GLN A 28 6.86 -4.88 -0.95
C GLN A 28 6.27 -4.01 -2.04
N GLU A 29 5.26 -3.25 -1.69
CA GLU A 29 4.62 -2.29 -2.57
C GLU A 29 4.50 -0.97 -1.84
N SER A 30 4.47 0.10 -2.60
CA SER A 30 4.30 1.43 -2.02
C SER A 30 3.64 2.35 -3.04
N GLY A 31 3.11 3.46 -2.54
CA GLY A 31 2.48 4.43 -3.42
C GLY A 31 2.21 5.73 -2.70
N GLN A 32 1.67 6.68 -3.43
CA GLN A 32 1.32 7.98 -2.89
C GLN A 32 0.19 8.59 -3.70
N GLN A 33 -0.70 9.31 -3.01
CA GLN A 33 -1.83 9.99 -3.62
C GLN A 33 -2.14 11.24 -2.83
N SER A 34 -2.66 12.26 -3.51
CA SER A 34 -3.06 13.48 -2.84
C SER A 34 -4.38 13.32 -2.07
N ASP A 35 -5.15 12.30 -2.38
CA ASP A 35 -6.46 12.05 -1.79
C ASP A 35 -6.41 10.76 -0.97
N LEU A 36 -6.87 10.84 0.29
CA LEU A 36 -6.86 9.68 1.18
C LEU A 36 -7.66 8.52 0.62
N ARG A 37 -8.84 8.81 0.08
CA ARG A 37 -9.72 7.75 -0.43
C ARG A 37 -9.06 7.01 -1.60
N VAL A 38 -8.38 7.74 -2.46
CA VAL A 38 -7.67 7.13 -3.59
C VAL A 38 -6.51 6.30 -3.08
N ALA A 39 -5.78 6.79 -2.07
CA ALA A 39 -4.70 6.02 -1.48
C ALA A 39 -5.21 4.72 -0.88
N MET A 40 -6.34 4.77 -0.19
CA MET A 40 -6.94 3.56 0.39
C MET A 40 -7.38 2.58 -0.70
N ASN A 41 -7.91 3.08 -1.80
CA ASN A 41 -8.27 2.22 -2.92
C ASN A 41 -7.04 1.54 -3.53
N ASP A 42 -5.94 2.28 -3.63
CA ASP A 42 -4.70 1.70 -4.13
C ASP A 42 -4.23 0.56 -3.23
N ILE A 43 -4.29 0.76 -1.91
CA ILE A 43 -3.92 -0.27 -0.96
C ILE A 43 -4.83 -1.49 -1.12
N ALA A 44 -6.13 -1.27 -1.20
CA ALA A 44 -7.09 -2.37 -1.34
C ALA A 44 -6.84 -3.17 -2.62
N ASN A 45 -6.60 -2.48 -3.73
CA ASN A 45 -6.32 -3.14 -5.00
C ASN A 45 -5.04 -3.95 -4.93
N THR A 46 -4.02 -3.40 -4.27
CA THR A 46 -2.73 -4.08 -4.13
C THR A 46 -2.87 -5.33 -3.27
N VAL A 47 -3.61 -5.22 -2.15
CA VAL A 47 -3.87 -6.36 -1.28
C VAL A 47 -4.59 -7.47 -2.05
N GLU A 48 -5.62 -7.12 -2.79
CA GLU A 48 -6.36 -8.10 -3.57
C GLU A 48 -5.48 -8.78 -4.61
N TYR A 49 -4.63 -8.01 -5.26
CA TYR A 49 -3.70 -8.56 -6.24
C TYR A 49 -2.75 -9.57 -5.60
N LEU A 50 -2.19 -9.23 -4.44
CA LEU A 50 -1.24 -10.11 -3.76
C LEU A 50 -1.92 -11.37 -3.22
N ILE A 51 -3.14 -11.23 -2.70
CA ILE A 51 -3.88 -12.36 -2.14
C ILE A 51 -4.32 -13.32 -3.23
N SER A 52 -4.77 -12.80 -4.37
CA SER A 52 -5.25 -13.64 -5.45
C SER A 52 -4.14 -14.52 -6.03
N GLY A 53 -2.90 -14.12 -5.86
CA GLY A 53 -1.78 -14.96 -6.28
C GLY A 53 -1.62 -15.13 -7.77
N VAL A 54 -2.24 -14.30 -8.51
CA VAL A 54 -2.26 -14.45 -9.97
C VAL A 54 -1.20 -13.58 -10.61
#